data_af08375554ec2d94772d2fa47a5ecd0e
#
_entry.id   af08375554ec2d94772d2fa47a5ecd0e
#
_cell.length_a   1.000
_cell.length_b   1.000
_cell.length_c   1.000
_cell.angle_alpha   90.00
_cell.angle_beta   90.00
_cell.angle_gamma   90.00
#
_symmetry.space_group_name_H-M   'P 1'
#
loop_
_entity.id
_entity.type
_entity.pdbx_description
1 polymer ?
#
loop_
_entity_poly.entity_id
_entity_poly.type
_entity_poly.pdbx_seq_one_letter_code
_entity_poly.pdbx_strand_id
1 'polypeptide(L)'
;MEYTTLIARLKNASESFVNLEMQLADPDIANDPKKLESIARERAKLEPLVLDFNQLLDTDKEISDSKQLLKDNRNDKDMESLINEELGSLEDLKNKLIEKLTIALLPKDPRAVSYTHLRAHETLV
;
A
#
# COMPACT_ATOMS: atom_id res chain seq x y z
N MET A 1 3.65 -14.17 -2.63
CA MET A 1 3.63 -13.74 -1.21
C MET A 1 2.23 -13.92 -0.66
N GLU A 2 2.14 -14.57 0.48
CA GLU A 2 0.84 -14.76 1.12
C GLU A 2 0.32 -13.43 1.66
N TYR A 3 -1.01 -13.32 1.71
CA TYR A 3 -1.63 -12.08 2.17
C TYR A 3 -1.24 -11.74 3.61
N THR A 4 -1.18 -12.74 4.48
CA THR A 4 -0.77 -12.51 5.88
C THR A 4 0.66 -12.01 5.99
N THR A 5 1.56 -12.53 5.16
CA THR A 5 2.94 -12.06 5.10
C THR A 5 3.02 -10.64 4.57
N LEU A 6 2.23 -10.35 3.53
CA LEU A 6 2.15 -9.01 2.96
C LEU A 6 1.72 -8.00 4.03
N ILE A 7 0.64 -8.29 4.74
CA ILE A 7 0.12 -7.39 5.77
C ILE A 7 1.15 -7.20 6.90
N ALA A 8 1.82 -8.27 7.33
CA ALA A 8 2.83 -8.17 8.38
C ALA A 8 3.98 -7.24 7.95
N ARG A 9 4.44 -7.38 6.72
CA ARG A 9 5.51 -6.53 6.20
C ARG A 9 5.07 -5.08 6.05
N LEU A 10 3.83 -4.85 5.64
CA LEU A 10 3.29 -3.50 5.52
C LEU A 10 3.12 -2.83 6.88
N LYS A 11 2.71 -3.60 7.89
CA LYS A 11 2.63 -3.07 9.26
C LYS A 11 4.01 -2.67 9.76
N ASN A 12 5.04 -3.48 9.50
CA ASN A 12 6.41 -3.14 9.87
C ASN A 12 6.87 -1.87 9.17
N ALA A 13 6.55 -1.72 7.89
CA ALA A 13 6.89 -0.52 7.14
C ALA A 13 6.20 0.72 7.72
N SER A 14 4.94 0.59 8.12
CA SER A 14 4.19 1.70 8.73
C SER A 14 4.79 2.10 10.07
N GLU A 15 5.20 1.14 10.88
CA GLU A 15 5.85 1.42 12.15
C GLU A 15 7.20 2.11 11.95
N SER A 16 7.96 1.66 10.97
CA SER A 16 9.24 2.30 10.64
C SER A 16 9.03 3.73 10.16
N PHE A 17 7.98 3.95 9.37
CA PHE A 17 7.64 5.28 8.89
C PHE A 17 7.33 6.23 10.05
N VAL A 18 6.52 5.79 11.01
CA VAL A 18 6.20 6.59 12.21
C VAL A 18 7.45 6.88 13.02
N ASN A 19 8.32 5.89 13.19
CA ASN A 19 9.58 6.10 13.90
C ASN A 19 10.47 7.13 13.22
N LEU A 20 10.54 7.10 11.89
CA LEU A 20 11.30 8.09 11.14
C LEU A 20 10.71 9.48 11.29
N GLU A 21 9.39 9.60 11.32
CA GLU A 21 8.74 10.88 11.56
C GLU A 21 9.04 11.42 12.94
N MET A 22 9.06 10.54 13.94
CA MET A 22 9.40 10.94 15.31
C MET A 22 10.85 11.40 15.40
N GLN A 23 11.75 10.73 14.70
CA GLN A 23 13.15 11.14 14.65
C GLN A 23 13.32 12.50 13.99
N LEU A 24 12.55 12.79 12.94
CA LEU A 24 12.62 14.10 12.28
C LEU A 24 12.15 15.22 13.18
N ALA A 25 11.32 14.92 14.17
CA ALA A 25 10.86 15.89 15.15
C ALA A 25 11.84 16.10 16.31
N ASP A 26 12.85 15.24 16.42
CA ASP A 26 13.87 15.32 17.47
C ASP A 26 14.84 16.48 17.16
N PRO A 27 15.01 17.46 18.07
CA PRO A 27 15.93 18.56 17.83
C PRO A 27 17.37 18.15 17.57
N ASP A 28 17.82 17.08 18.21
CA ASP A 28 19.19 16.60 18.03
C ASP A 28 19.43 16.11 16.59
N ILE A 29 18.40 15.57 15.97
CA ILE A 29 18.47 15.12 14.58
C ILE A 29 18.22 16.28 13.65
N ALA A 30 17.25 17.12 13.95
CA ALA A 30 16.90 18.27 13.12
C ALA A 30 18.08 19.24 12.97
N ASN A 31 18.94 19.30 13.99
CA ASN A 31 20.13 20.18 13.95
C ASN A 31 21.36 19.55 13.32
N ASP A 32 21.26 18.29 12.90
CA ASP A 32 22.34 17.59 12.22
C ASP A 32 21.96 17.36 10.76
N PRO A 33 22.51 18.14 9.80
CA PRO A 33 22.09 18.06 8.41
C PRO A 33 22.24 16.68 7.78
N LYS A 34 23.28 15.96 8.16
CA LYS A 34 23.52 14.63 7.59
C LYS A 34 22.51 13.60 8.07
N LYS A 35 22.22 13.61 9.36
CA LYS A 35 21.22 12.71 9.93
C LYS A 35 19.85 13.05 9.41
N LEU A 36 19.54 14.34 9.36
CA LEU A 36 18.25 14.82 8.87
C LEU A 36 18.02 14.35 7.44
N GLU A 37 19.00 14.50 6.57
CA GLU A 37 18.90 14.11 5.19
C GLU A 37 18.71 12.59 5.06
N SER A 38 19.49 11.81 5.81
CA SER A 38 19.41 10.35 5.75
C SER A 38 18.04 9.85 6.18
N ILE A 39 17.51 10.38 7.27
CA ILE A 39 16.21 9.97 7.79
C ILE A 39 15.08 10.43 6.88
N ALA A 40 15.17 11.63 6.35
CA ALA A 40 14.17 12.15 5.42
C ALA A 40 14.13 11.31 4.14
N ARG A 41 15.29 10.84 3.67
CA ARG A 41 15.38 10.00 2.49
C ARG A 41 14.73 8.63 2.73
N GLU A 42 14.98 8.05 3.89
CA GLU A 42 14.35 6.77 4.24
C GLU A 42 12.84 6.90 4.39
N ARG A 43 12.40 7.99 5.01
CA ARG A 43 10.97 8.26 5.13
C ARG A 43 10.33 8.40 3.76
N ALA A 44 10.96 9.10 2.85
CA ALA A 44 10.44 9.30 1.50
C ALA A 44 10.29 7.99 0.74
N LYS A 45 11.17 7.02 0.98
CA LYS A 45 11.07 5.71 0.34
C LYS A 45 9.87 4.92 0.83
N LEU A 46 9.51 5.08 2.09
CA LEU A 46 8.39 4.35 2.68
C LEU A 46 7.04 5.02 2.45
N GLU A 47 7.03 6.31 2.18
CA GLU A 47 5.78 7.06 2.08
C GLU A 47 4.77 6.49 1.07
N PRO A 48 5.13 6.18 -0.18
CA PRO A 48 4.16 5.63 -1.11
C PRO A 48 3.59 4.29 -0.64
N LEU A 49 4.44 3.48 -0.02
CA LEU A 49 4.04 2.18 0.49
C LEU A 49 3.02 2.32 1.60
N VAL A 50 3.27 3.26 2.52
CA VAL A 50 2.38 3.51 3.65
C VAL A 50 1.05 4.09 3.19
N LEU A 51 1.08 5.00 2.22
CA LEU A 51 -0.16 5.58 1.67
C LEU A 51 -1.02 4.51 1.01
N ASP A 52 -0.41 3.64 0.22
CA ASP A 52 -1.13 2.56 -0.44
C ASP A 52 -1.66 1.54 0.57
N PHE A 53 -0.90 1.28 1.63
CA PHE A 53 -1.35 0.39 2.68
C PHE A 53 -2.56 0.96 3.42
N ASN A 54 -2.53 2.25 3.74
CA ASN A 54 -3.66 2.91 4.39
C ASN A 54 -4.90 2.84 3.50
N GLN A 55 -4.73 3.02 2.20
CA GLN A 55 -5.84 2.90 1.26
C GLN A 55 -6.37 1.46 1.22
N LEU A 56 -5.49 0.47 1.31
CA LEU A 56 -5.89 -0.93 1.38
C LEU A 56 -6.72 -1.20 2.63
N LEU A 57 -6.30 -0.68 3.78
CA LEU A 57 -7.05 -0.85 5.02
C LEU A 57 -8.43 -0.20 4.95
N ASP A 58 -8.50 1.01 4.38
CA ASP A 58 -9.77 1.71 4.21
C ASP A 58 -10.69 0.95 3.26
N THR A 59 -10.15 0.44 2.18
CA THR A 59 -10.93 -0.34 1.21
C THR A 59 -11.47 -1.61 1.84
N ASP A 60 -10.64 -2.28 2.64
CA ASP A 60 -11.04 -3.51 3.34
C ASP A 60 -12.18 -3.23 4.32
N LYS A 61 -12.10 -2.10 5.01
CA LYS A 61 -13.16 -1.68 5.93
C LYS A 61 -14.45 -1.38 5.17
N GLU A 62 -14.35 -0.69 4.05
CA GLU A 62 -15.53 -0.39 3.22
C GLU A 62 -16.18 -1.67 2.71
N ILE A 63 -15.38 -2.67 2.32
CA ILE A 63 -15.91 -3.96 1.91
C ILE A 63 -16.69 -4.61 3.05
N SER A 64 -16.13 -4.60 4.24
CA SER A 64 -16.77 -5.16 5.42
C SER A 64 -18.10 -4.46 5.73
N ASP A 65 -18.08 -3.13 5.68
CA ASP A 65 -19.28 -2.32 5.92
C ASP A 65 -20.35 -2.58 4.87
N SER A 66 -19.95 -2.70 3.60
CA SER A 66 -20.89 -2.99 2.52
C SER A 66 -21.51 -4.38 2.64
N LYS A 67 -20.71 -5.35 3.08
CA LYS A 67 -21.23 -6.71 3.32
C LYS A 67 -22.26 -6.71 4.44
N GLN A 68 -22.02 -5.92 5.48
CA GLN A 68 -22.98 -5.79 6.57
C GLN A 68 -24.26 -5.11 6.08
N LEU A 69 -24.10 -4.07 5.28
CA LEU A 69 -25.24 -3.36 4.69
C LEU A 69 -26.08 -4.29 3.80
N LEU A 70 -25.41 -5.19 3.07
CA LEU A 70 -26.08 -6.17 2.23
C LEU A 70 -26.94 -7.11 3.08
N LYS A 71 -26.43 -7.55 4.23
CA LYS A 71 -27.20 -8.40 5.14
C LYS A 71 -28.43 -7.69 5.67
N ASP A 72 -28.31 -6.41 5.95
CA ASP A 72 -29.39 -5.61 6.53
C ASP A 72 -30.48 -5.28 5.49
N ASN A 73 -30.17 -5.43 4.19
CA ASN A 73 -31.07 -5.05 3.11
C ASN A 73 -31.44 -6.21 2.18
N ARG A 74 -31.47 -7.42 2.71
CA ARG A 74 -31.74 -8.61 1.91
C ARG A 74 -33.08 -8.62 1.21
N ASN A 75 -34.06 -7.90 1.76
CA ASN A 75 -35.41 -7.87 1.22
C ASN A 75 -35.60 -6.77 0.17
N ASP A 76 -34.58 -5.94 -0.04
CA ASP A 76 -34.64 -4.85 -1.00
C ASP A 76 -33.70 -5.17 -2.17
N LYS A 77 -34.29 -5.64 -3.27
CA LYS A 77 -33.50 -6.07 -4.43
C LYS A 77 -32.74 -4.95 -5.11
N ASP A 78 -33.33 -3.76 -5.13
CA ASP A 78 -32.66 -2.61 -5.76
C ASP A 78 -31.43 -2.20 -4.95
N MET A 79 -31.57 -2.14 -3.64
CA MET A 79 -30.47 -1.83 -2.76
C MET A 79 -29.41 -2.94 -2.81
N GLU A 80 -29.83 -4.20 -2.81
CA GLU A 80 -28.91 -5.33 -2.92
C GLU A 80 -28.08 -5.25 -4.20
N SER A 81 -28.71 -4.91 -5.32
CA SER A 81 -28.03 -4.77 -6.59
C SER A 81 -26.96 -3.67 -6.55
N LEU A 82 -27.31 -2.51 -5.97
CA LEU A 82 -26.38 -1.40 -5.83
C LEU A 82 -25.20 -1.76 -4.94
N ILE A 83 -25.46 -2.44 -3.85
CA ILE A 83 -24.41 -2.84 -2.91
C ILE A 83 -23.48 -3.85 -3.56
N ASN A 84 -24.03 -4.80 -4.32
CA ASN A 84 -23.20 -5.78 -5.03
C ASN A 84 -22.31 -5.14 -6.08
N GLU A 85 -22.80 -4.12 -6.79
CA GLU A 85 -21.97 -3.37 -7.72
C GLU A 85 -20.82 -2.68 -7.00
N GLU A 86 -21.11 -2.03 -5.89
CA GLU A 86 -20.10 -1.36 -5.10
C GLU A 86 -19.07 -2.34 -4.56
N LEU A 87 -19.53 -3.50 -4.06
CA LEU A 87 -18.64 -4.55 -3.58
C LEU A 87 -17.67 -5.02 -4.68
N GLY A 88 -18.20 -5.19 -5.90
CA GLY A 88 -17.37 -5.58 -7.03
C GLY A 88 -16.27 -4.57 -7.29
N SER A 89 -16.60 -3.27 -7.27
CA SER A 89 -15.63 -2.19 -7.47
C SER A 89 -14.61 -2.14 -6.36
N LEU A 90 -15.06 -2.31 -5.12
CA LEU A 90 -14.16 -2.28 -3.96
C LEU A 90 -13.19 -3.47 -3.98
N GLU A 91 -13.68 -4.65 -4.35
CA GLU A 91 -12.84 -5.83 -4.43
C GLU A 91 -11.81 -5.71 -5.55
N ASP A 92 -12.19 -5.11 -6.68
CA ASP A 92 -11.24 -4.83 -7.76
C ASP A 92 -10.15 -3.86 -7.30
N LEU A 93 -10.53 -2.81 -6.58
CA LEU A 93 -9.57 -1.86 -6.05
C LEU A 93 -8.64 -2.54 -5.04
N LYS A 94 -9.19 -3.37 -4.16
CA LYS A 94 -8.40 -4.12 -3.19
C LYS A 94 -7.37 -5.00 -3.89
N ASN A 95 -7.79 -5.72 -4.92
CA ASN A 95 -6.88 -6.61 -5.66
C ASN A 95 -5.77 -5.83 -6.34
N LYS A 96 -6.09 -4.67 -6.91
CA LYS A 96 -5.09 -3.81 -7.54
C LYS A 96 -4.08 -3.29 -6.52
N LEU A 97 -4.55 -2.90 -5.35
CA LEU A 97 -3.67 -2.44 -4.27
C LEU A 97 -2.77 -3.56 -3.77
N ILE A 98 -3.33 -4.76 -3.60
CA ILE A 98 -2.54 -5.94 -3.18
C ILE A 98 -1.45 -6.23 -4.21
N GLU A 99 -1.78 -6.20 -5.48
CA GLU A 99 -0.82 -6.44 -6.55
C GLU A 99 0.28 -5.38 -6.53
N LYS A 100 -0.10 -4.11 -6.46
CA LYS A 100 0.86 -3.01 -6.42
C LYS A 100 1.79 -3.11 -5.23
N LEU A 101 1.23 -3.39 -4.05
CA LEU A 101 2.02 -3.52 -2.82
C LEU A 101 2.92 -4.73 -2.84
N THR A 102 2.44 -5.84 -3.39
CA THR A 102 3.25 -7.05 -3.53
C THR A 102 4.47 -6.77 -4.40
N ILE A 103 4.27 -6.11 -5.52
CA ILE A 103 5.35 -5.75 -6.42
C ILE A 103 6.34 -4.82 -5.72
N ALA A 104 5.84 -3.85 -4.97
CA ALA A 104 6.69 -2.89 -4.26
C ALA A 104 7.57 -3.55 -3.21
N LEU A 105 7.12 -4.67 -2.62
CA LEU A 105 7.86 -5.38 -1.60
C LEU A 105 8.77 -6.49 -2.14
N LEU A 106 8.70 -6.78 -3.43
CA LEU A 106 9.58 -7.78 -4.01
C LEU A 106 11.02 -7.29 -3.99
N PRO A 107 11.98 -8.20 -3.74
CA PRO A 107 13.38 -7.82 -3.78
C PRO A 107 13.74 -7.27 -5.15
N LYS A 108 14.53 -6.20 -5.18
CA LYS A 108 15.02 -5.66 -6.45
C LYS A 108 16.22 -6.46 -6.87
N ASP A 109 16.06 -7.21 -7.95
CA ASP A 109 17.15 -7.95 -8.56
C ASP A 109 17.59 -7.14 -9.78
N PRO A 110 18.85 -6.67 -9.82
CA PRO A 110 19.32 -5.90 -10.97
C PRO A 110 19.16 -6.63 -12.29
N ARG A 111 19.28 -7.93 -12.27
CA ARG A 111 19.07 -8.72 -13.49
C ARG A 111 17.64 -8.69 -13.93
N ALA A 112 16.71 -8.83 -13.02
CA ALA A 112 15.28 -8.80 -13.32
C ALA A 112 14.87 -7.43 -13.82
N VAL A 113 15.36 -6.39 -13.21
CA VAL A 113 15.09 -5.03 -13.63
C VAL A 113 15.64 -4.79 -15.03
N SER A 114 16.85 -5.19 -15.25
CA SER A 114 17.49 -5.06 -16.55
C SER A 114 16.70 -5.77 -17.63
N TYR A 115 16.23 -6.95 -17.29
CA TYR A 115 15.51 -7.77 -18.19
C TYR A 115 14.18 -7.18 -18.62
N THR A 116 13.42 -6.65 -17.69
CA THR A 116 12.15 -6.09 -17.99
C THR A 116 12.25 -4.72 -18.63
N HIS A 117 13.35 -4.00 -18.30
CA HIS A 117 13.48 -2.67 -18.76
C HIS A 117 13.86 -2.51 -20.16
N LEU A 118 14.72 -3.37 -20.64
CA LEU A 118 15.25 -3.23 -21.94
C LEU A 118 14.26 -3.42 -23.02
N ARG A 119 13.22 -3.79 -22.70
CA ARG A 119 12.26 -3.84 -23.62
C ARG A 119 11.61 -2.66 -23.75
N ALA A 120 11.86 -1.93 -23.01
CA ALA A 120 11.28 -0.70 -23.11
C ALA A 120 12.17 0.29 -23.68
N HIS A 121 13.09 0.33 -24.02
CA HIS A 121 13.75 1.32 -24.29
C HIS A 121 14.62 1.23 -24.98
N GLU A 122 14.87 0.54 -24.93
CA GLU A 122 15.30 0.28 -25.25
C GLU A 122 15.62 -0.24 -25.35
N THR A 123 15.94 -0.52 -25.64
CA THR A 123 16.11 -1.02 -25.67
C THR A 123 16.73 -1.34 -25.64
N LEU A 124 17.40 -1.47 -25.66
CA LEU A 124 17.84 -1.76 -25.57
C LEU A 124 18.07 -2.24 -25.62
N VAL A 125 18.27 -2.44 -25.83
CA VAL A 125 18.29 -2.98 -25.84
C VAL A 125 18.11 -3.02 -25.92
#